data_00f023700bbbeba72c90542a42d74f56
#
_entry.id   00f023700bbbeba72c90542a42d74f56
#
_cell.length_a   1.000
_cell.length_b   1.000
_cell.length_c   1.000
_cell.angle_alpha   90.00
_cell.angle_beta   90.00
_cell.angle_gamma   90.00
#
_symmetry.space_group_name_H-M   'P 1'
#
loop_
_entity.id
_entity.type
_entity.pdbx_description
1 polymer ?
#
loop_
_entity_poly.entity_id
_entity_poly.type
_entity_poly.pdbx_seq_one_letter_code
_entity_poly.pdbx_strand_id
1 'polypeptide(L)'
;MNDAGPDAPQDAPLVPRFKLPEHCALAAVREEAFANGTTPPPGVTLVDVDTHRGLAAGYEAAAVALRSHRRLSDAVDMLRRLMSRLEHRADETIYPSPWRAGYVRAVNEAVTTIERTLAAEPFDPARERRLERRVMRIEMNAP
;
A
#
# COMPACT_ATOMS: atom_id res chain seq x y z
N MET A 1 -24.61 -17.18 6.97
CA MET A 1 -23.81 -17.76 5.89
C MET A 1 -22.95 -16.70 5.26
N ASN A 2 -21.71 -16.99 5.11
CA ASN A 2 -20.77 -15.98 4.63
C ASN A 2 -20.70 -16.00 3.11
N ASP A 3 -21.21 -14.97 2.49
CA ASP A 3 -21.18 -14.80 1.05
C ASP A 3 -19.97 -13.98 0.62
N ALA A 4 -18.86 -14.14 1.33
CA ALA A 4 -17.63 -13.48 0.95
C ALA A 4 -17.34 -13.77 -0.51
N GLY A 5 -17.21 -12.75 -1.32
CA GLY A 5 -16.76 -12.89 -2.68
C GLY A 5 -15.42 -13.62 -2.70
N PRO A 6 -15.14 -14.37 -3.78
CA PRO A 6 -13.92 -15.17 -3.84
C PRO A 6 -12.63 -14.34 -3.76
N ASP A 7 -12.73 -13.03 -3.94
CA ASP A 7 -11.56 -12.16 -4.05
C ASP A 7 -11.18 -11.46 -2.76
N ALA A 8 -12.02 -11.54 -1.73
CA ALA A 8 -11.73 -10.80 -0.50
C ALA A 8 -11.49 -11.79 0.63
N PRO A 9 -10.25 -11.92 1.13
CA PRO A 9 -10.04 -12.61 2.39
C PRO A 9 -10.62 -11.74 3.51
N GLN A 10 -11.96 -11.72 3.60
CA GLN A 10 -12.67 -10.95 4.61
C GLN A 10 -12.31 -11.40 6.02
N ASP A 11 -11.76 -12.64 6.11
CA ASP A 11 -11.29 -13.20 7.36
C ASP A 11 -9.84 -12.86 7.67
N ALA A 12 -9.15 -12.14 6.78
CA ALA A 12 -7.79 -11.70 7.05
C ALA A 12 -7.79 -10.72 8.22
N PRO A 13 -6.87 -10.88 9.18
CA PRO A 13 -6.78 -9.94 10.30
C PRO A 13 -6.56 -8.52 9.81
N LEU A 14 -7.22 -7.56 10.46
CA LEU A 14 -6.97 -6.15 10.18
C LEU A 14 -5.56 -5.78 10.62
N VAL A 15 -4.87 -5.00 9.79
CA VAL A 15 -3.57 -4.46 10.14
C VAL A 15 -3.79 -3.18 10.95
N PRO A 16 -3.30 -3.11 12.19
CA PRO A 16 -3.40 -1.88 12.97
C PRO A 16 -2.71 -0.71 12.27
N ARG A 17 -3.26 0.49 12.43
CA ARG A 17 -2.74 1.70 11.78
C ARG A 17 -1.23 1.86 11.93
N PHE A 18 -0.70 1.68 13.15
CA PHE A 18 0.71 1.89 13.42
C PHE A 18 1.62 0.84 12.79
N LYS A 19 1.08 -0.30 12.38
CA LYS A 19 1.83 -1.37 11.71
C LYS A 19 1.73 -1.33 10.19
N LEU A 20 0.88 -0.49 9.61
CA LEU A 20 0.71 -0.41 8.17
C LEU A 20 2.01 -0.16 7.40
N PRO A 21 2.87 0.81 7.82
CA PRO A 21 4.12 1.03 7.10
C PRO A 21 5.03 -0.19 7.12
N GLU A 22 5.17 -0.84 8.28
CA GLU A 22 5.96 -2.05 8.41
C GLU A 22 5.38 -3.19 7.60
N HIS A 23 4.05 -3.36 7.61
CA HIS A 23 3.38 -4.39 6.83
C HIS A 23 3.72 -4.27 5.34
N CYS A 24 3.64 -3.07 4.79
CA CYS A 24 3.99 -2.82 3.39
C CYS A 24 5.48 -3.00 3.13
N ALA A 25 6.34 -2.53 4.03
CA ALA A 25 7.78 -2.66 3.89
C ALA A 25 8.21 -4.14 3.90
N LEU A 26 7.63 -4.95 4.77
CA LEU A 26 7.91 -6.39 4.82
C LEU A 26 7.41 -7.11 3.56
N ALA A 27 6.25 -6.71 3.03
CA ALA A 27 5.76 -7.24 1.76
C ALA A 27 6.73 -6.92 0.61
N ALA A 28 7.27 -5.71 0.59
CA ALA A 28 8.27 -5.30 -0.42
C ALA A 28 9.54 -6.17 -0.32
N VAL A 29 10.04 -6.39 0.89
CA VAL A 29 11.23 -7.22 1.13
C VAL A 29 10.99 -8.65 0.65
N ARG A 30 9.81 -9.21 0.96
CA ARG A 30 9.44 -10.55 0.54
C ARG A 30 9.43 -10.69 -0.98
N GLU A 31 8.80 -9.74 -1.68
CA GLU A 31 8.72 -9.79 -3.14
C GLU A 31 10.10 -9.62 -3.79
N GLU A 32 10.94 -8.76 -3.24
CA GLU A 32 12.31 -8.60 -3.70
C GLU A 32 13.12 -9.89 -3.50
N ALA A 33 12.94 -10.57 -2.39
CA ALA A 33 13.57 -11.85 -2.13
C ALA A 33 13.14 -12.91 -3.16
N PHE A 34 11.86 -12.97 -3.51
CA PHE A 34 11.37 -13.87 -4.56
C PHE A 34 11.98 -13.54 -5.92
N ALA A 35 12.09 -12.25 -6.25
CA ALA A 35 12.76 -11.81 -7.47
C ALA A 35 14.22 -12.26 -7.53
N ASN A 36 14.87 -12.35 -6.38
CA ASN A 36 16.27 -12.77 -6.23
C ASN A 36 16.44 -14.28 -6.05
N GLY A 37 15.38 -15.07 -6.20
CA GLY A 37 15.45 -16.52 -6.25
C GLY A 37 15.20 -17.24 -4.92
N THR A 38 14.72 -16.53 -3.88
CA THR A 38 14.35 -17.16 -2.62
C THR A 38 13.21 -18.15 -2.83
N THR A 39 13.30 -19.34 -2.26
CA THR A 39 12.24 -20.34 -2.33
C THR A 39 11.03 -19.90 -1.53
N PRO A 40 9.84 -19.89 -2.14
CA PRO A 40 8.63 -19.48 -1.43
C PRO A 40 8.18 -20.55 -0.44
N PRO A 41 7.44 -20.15 0.63
CA PRO A 41 6.81 -21.11 1.50
C PRO A 41 5.73 -21.91 0.77
N PRO A 42 5.32 -23.09 1.28
CA PRO A 42 4.25 -23.87 0.68
C PRO A 42 2.97 -23.04 0.48
N GLY A 43 2.32 -23.22 -0.65
CA GLY A 43 1.08 -22.53 -0.98
C GLY A 43 1.27 -21.17 -1.65
N VAL A 44 2.50 -20.68 -1.75
CA VAL A 44 2.81 -19.42 -2.46
C VAL A 44 3.28 -19.76 -3.87
N THR A 45 2.61 -19.21 -4.86
CA THR A 45 2.97 -19.38 -6.26
C THR A 45 3.87 -18.24 -6.71
N LEU A 46 5.03 -18.58 -7.29
CA LEU A 46 5.91 -17.59 -7.88
C LEU A 46 5.33 -17.10 -9.21
N VAL A 47 5.51 -15.81 -9.46
CA VAL A 47 5.28 -15.19 -10.75
C VAL A 47 6.64 -14.89 -11.40
N ASP A 48 6.68 -14.23 -12.55
CA ASP A 48 7.97 -13.92 -13.15
C ASP A 48 8.72 -12.84 -12.35
N VAL A 49 10.03 -12.76 -12.60
CA VAL A 49 10.93 -11.86 -11.85
C VAL A 49 10.52 -10.41 -11.96
N ASP A 50 10.14 -9.97 -13.17
CA ASP A 50 9.74 -8.57 -13.36
C ASP A 50 8.46 -8.23 -12.61
N THR A 51 7.51 -9.16 -12.53
CA THR A 51 6.29 -8.98 -11.72
C THR A 51 6.63 -8.86 -10.24
N HIS A 52 7.51 -9.73 -9.71
CA HIS A 52 7.95 -9.63 -8.31
C HIS A 52 8.65 -8.29 -8.03
N ARG A 53 9.47 -7.81 -8.95
CA ARG A 53 10.11 -6.51 -8.79
C ARG A 53 9.11 -5.36 -8.81
N GLY A 54 8.09 -5.46 -9.67
CA GLY A 54 6.99 -4.51 -9.69
C GLY A 54 6.20 -4.51 -8.38
N LEU A 55 5.87 -5.71 -7.88
CA LEU A 55 5.20 -5.87 -6.59
C LEU A 55 6.02 -5.24 -5.47
N ALA A 56 7.32 -5.51 -5.42
CA ALA A 56 8.21 -4.93 -4.43
C ALA A 56 8.22 -3.40 -4.48
N ALA A 57 8.32 -2.84 -5.69
CA ALA A 57 8.31 -1.39 -5.88
C ALA A 57 6.97 -0.76 -5.43
N GLY A 58 5.85 -1.42 -5.72
CA GLY A 58 4.53 -0.95 -5.32
C GLY A 58 4.33 -0.96 -3.81
N TYR A 59 4.74 -2.02 -3.15
CA TYR A 59 4.68 -2.10 -1.67
C TYR A 59 5.63 -1.09 -1.03
N GLU A 60 6.80 -0.87 -1.60
CA GLU A 60 7.72 0.15 -1.12
C GLU A 60 7.11 1.56 -1.26
N ALA A 61 6.47 1.84 -2.39
CA ALA A 61 5.76 3.10 -2.59
C ALA A 61 4.67 3.30 -1.52
N ALA A 62 3.95 2.23 -1.18
CA ALA A 62 2.93 2.28 -0.13
C ALA A 62 3.55 2.58 1.24
N ALA A 63 4.66 1.94 1.58
CA ALA A 63 5.36 2.18 2.83
C ALA A 63 5.83 3.64 2.92
N VAL A 64 6.39 4.17 1.84
CA VAL A 64 6.83 5.57 1.78
C VAL A 64 5.64 6.52 1.94
N ALA A 65 4.52 6.28 1.24
CA ALA A 65 3.34 7.10 1.36
C ALA A 65 2.80 7.13 2.79
N LEU A 66 2.76 5.98 3.46
CA LEU A 66 2.31 5.87 4.84
C LEU A 66 3.22 6.60 5.83
N ARG A 67 4.52 6.58 5.60
CA ARG A 67 5.49 7.30 6.44
C ARG A 67 5.47 8.80 6.20
N SER A 68 5.09 9.23 5.00
CA SER A 68 5.12 10.63 4.59
C SER A 68 3.84 11.39 4.93
N HIS A 69 2.76 10.69 5.25
CA HIS A 69 1.46 11.31 5.51
C HIS A 69 0.92 10.87 6.86
N ARG A 70 0.42 11.83 7.62
CA ARG A 70 -0.19 11.55 8.93
C ARG A 70 -1.58 10.95 8.81
N ARG A 71 -2.32 11.37 7.77
CA ARG A 71 -3.67 10.86 7.51
C ARG A 71 -3.59 9.72 6.51
N LEU A 72 -4.24 8.62 6.84
CA LEU A 72 -4.29 7.47 5.94
C LEU A 72 -4.97 7.82 4.61
N SER A 73 -5.98 8.69 4.64
CA SER A 73 -6.64 9.16 3.42
C SER A 73 -5.68 9.88 2.47
N ASP A 74 -4.74 10.66 3.02
CA ASP A 74 -3.73 11.35 2.21
C ASP A 74 -2.74 10.35 1.59
N ALA A 75 -2.37 9.31 2.33
CA ALA A 75 -1.54 8.24 1.79
C ALA A 75 -2.24 7.53 0.63
N VAL A 76 -3.54 7.23 0.79
CA VAL A 76 -4.35 6.62 -0.28
C VAL A 76 -4.40 7.53 -1.51
N ASP A 77 -4.62 8.82 -1.33
CA ASP A 77 -4.67 9.78 -2.43
C ASP A 77 -3.34 9.84 -3.17
N MET A 78 -2.23 9.82 -2.44
CA MET A 78 -0.90 9.78 -3.04
C MET A 78 -0.71 8.53 -3.88
N LEU A 79 -1.10 7.37 -3.36
CA LEU A 79 -0.97 6.10 -4.07
C LEU A 79 -1.83 6.06 -5.33
N ARG A 80 -3.04 6.58 -5.28
CA ARG A 80 -3.90 6.68 -6.45
C ARG A 80 -3.32 7.60 -7.51
N ARG A 81 -2.71 8.71 -7.12
CA ARG A 81 -2.01 9.59 -8.06
C ARG A 81 -0.82 8.90 -8.73
N LEU A 82 -0.06 8.10 -7.98
CA LEU A 82 1.04 7.34 -8.54
C LEU A 82 0.56 6.34 -9.59
N MET A 83 -0.54 5.64 -9.33
CA MET A 83 -1.13 4.73 -10.30
C MET A 83 -1.62 5.47 -11.55
N SER A 84 -2.28 6.61 -11.38
CA SER A 84 -2.76 7.42 -12.48
C SER A 84 -1.61 7.88 -13.40
N ARG A 85 -0.50 8.32 -12.80
CA ARG A 85 0.69 8.70 -13.57
C ARG A 85 1.26 7.54 -14.38
N LEU A 86 1.26 6.36 -13.78
CA LEU A 86 1.76 5.17 -14.46
C LEU A 86 0.87 4.78 -15.64
N GLU A 87 -0.44 4.91 -15.49
CA GLU A 87 -1.40 4.66 -16.56
C GLU A 87 -1.22 5.66 -17.72
N HIS A 88 -1.00 6.94 -17.41
CA HIS A 88 -0.76 7.96 -18.42
C HIS A 88 0.56 7.76 -19.18
N ARG A 89 1.49 7.03 -18.60
CA ARG A 89 2.76 6.68 -19.23
C ARG A 89 2.73 5.29 -19.88
N ALA A 90 1.55 4.74 -20.12
CA ALA A 90 1.40 3.41 -20.67
C ALA A 90 2.07 3.26 -22.04
N ASP A 91 2.17 4.35 -22.81
CA ASP A 91 2.82 4.36 -24.11
C ASP A 91 4.34 4.45 -24.06
N GLU A 92 4.90 4.72 -22.87
CA GLU A 92 6.35 4.77 -22.67
C GLU A 92 6.83 3.37 -22.27
N THR A 93 7.79 2.84 -23.02
CA THR A 93 8.32 1.48 -22.81
C THR A 93 9.40 1.42 -21.74
N ILE A 94 9.46 2.41 -20.85
CA ILE A 94 10.48 2.49 -19.79
C ILE A 94 10.34 1.31 -18.81
N TYR A 95 9.11 0.89 -18.53
CA TYR A 95 8.83 -0.21 -17.62
C TYR A 95 8.16 -1.36 -18.36
N PRO A 96 8.67 -2.60 -18.22
CA PRO A 96 8.01 -3.78 -18.82
C PRO A 96 6.59 -3.95 -18.30
N SER A 97 5.70 -4.49 -19.13
CA SER A 97 4.31 -4.77 -18.74
C SER A 97 4.17 -5.63 -17.47
N PRO A 98 4.97 -6.71 -17.26
CA PRO A 98 4.92 -7.48 -16.03
C PRO A 98 5.28 -6.65 -14.79
N TRP A 99 6.29 -5.78 -14.88
CA TRP A 99 6.65 -4.88 -13.80
C TRP A 99 5.49 -3.94 -13.46
N ARG A 100 4.91 -3.32 -14.47
CA ARG A 100 3.78 -2.41 -14.31
C ARG A 100 2.59 -3.10 -13.65
N ALA A 101 2.26 -4.30 -14.14
CA ALA A 101 1.17 -5.09 -13.58
C ALA A 101 1.41 -5.43 -12.11
N GLY A 102 2.63 -5.80 -11.75
CA GLY A 102 3.01 -6.06 -10.36
C GLY A 102 2.89 -4.82 -9.49
N TYR A 103 3.38 -3.69 -9.98
CA TYR A 103 3.30 -2.41 -9.26
C TYR A 103 1.85 -2.02 -8.96
N VAL A 104 1.00 -2.03 -9.98
CA VAL A 104 -0.42 -1.68 -9.83
C VAL A 104 -1.11 -2.63 -8.86
N ARG A 105 -0.83 -3.93 -8.97
CA ARG A 105 -1.40 -4.93 -8.06
C ARG A 105 -1.01 -4.65 -6.61
N ALA A 106 0.27 -4.38 -6.34
CA ALA A 106 0.75 -4.12 -4.99
C ALA A 106 0.14 -2.84 -4.41
N VAL A 107 0.08 -1.77 -5.20
CA VAL A 107 -0.53 -0.51 -4.75
C VAL A 107 -2.02 -0.70 -4.47
N ASN A 108 -2.74 -1.43 -5.32
CA ASN A 108 -4.17 -1.72 -5.08
C ASN A 108 -4.38 -2.54 -3.80
N GLU A 109 -3.56 -3.55 -3.57
CA GLU A 109 -3.63 -4.34 -2.34
C GLU A 109 -3.35 -3.48 -1.11
N ALA A 110 -2.35 -2.62 -1.18
CA ALA A 110 -2.02 -1.71 -0.09
C ALA A 110 -3.16 -0.72 0.17
N VAL A 111 -3.72 -0.12 -0.86
CA VAL A 111 -4.87 0.79 -0.72
C VAL A 111 -6.05 0.07 -0.07
N THR A 112 -6.36 -1.14 -0.51
CA THR A 112 -7.43 -1.94 0.09
C THR A 112 -7.18 -2.19 1.57
N THR A 113 -5.95 -2.56 1.93
CA THR A 113 -5.57 -2.79 3.33
C THR A 113 -5.72 -1.52 4.17
N ILE A 114 -5.26 -0.39 3.66
CA ILE A 114 -5.37 0.91 4.34
C ILE A 114 -6.85 1.30 4.52
N GLU A 115 -7.65 1.17 3.48
CA GLU A 115 -9.07 1.51 3.54
C GLU A 115 -9.84 0.62 4.52
N ARG A 116 -9.50 -0.67 4.61
CA ARG A 116 -10.08 -1.57 5.61
C ARG A 116 -9.76 -1.11 7.03
N THR A 117 -8.53 -0.69 7.26
CA THR A 117 -8.12 -0.16 8.58
C THR A 117 -8.87 1.11 8.91
N LEU A 118 -9.02 2.03 7.95
CA LEU A 118 -9.80 3.25 8.12
C LEU A 118 -11.26 2.95 8.44
N ALA A 119 -11.87 2.02 7.73
CA ALA A 119 -13.28 1.67 7.93
C ALA A 119 -13.52 1.01 9.29
N ALA A 120 -12.54 0.30 9.84
CA ALA A 120 -12.64 -0.37 11.13
C ALA A 120 -12.39 0.58 12.31
N GLU A 121 -11.76 1.73 12.10
CA GLU A 121 -11.51 2.70 13.17
C GLU A 121 -12.81 3.44 13.50
N PRO A 122 -13.22 3.50 14.79
CA PRO A 122 -14.37 4.30 15.16
C PRO A 122 -14.06 5.78 14.92
N PHE A 123 -15.04 6.49 14.38
CA PHE A 123 -14.91 7.93 14.20
C PHE A 123 -14.89 8.61 15.58
N ASP A 124 -13.82 9.33 15.86
CA ASP A 124 -13.66 10.12 17.09
C ASP A 124 -13.42 11.59 16.73
N PRO A 125 -14.46 12.44 16.82
CA PRO A 125 -14.33 13.86 16.49
C PRO A 125 -13.27 14.59 17.32
N ALA A 126 -13.10 14.21 18.59
CA ALA A 126 -12.10 14.83 19.44
C ALA A 126 -10.69 14.51 18.99
N ARG A 127 -10.45 13.25 18.58
CA ARG A 127 -9.17 12.83 18.04
C ARG A 127 -8.84 13.56 16.75
N GLU A 128 -9.82 13.67 15.84
CA GLU A 128 -9.63 14.39 14.58
C GLU A 128 -9.27 15.86 14.82
N ARG A 129 -9.96 16.52 15.72
CA ARG A 129 -9.64 17.90 16.08
C ARG A 129 -8.25 18.04 16.68
N ARG A 130 -7.83 17.10 17.51
CA ARG A 130 -6.46 17.11 18.08
C ARG A 130 -5.40 16.94 17.00
N LEU A 131 -5.63 16.05 16.03
CA LEU A 131 -4.71 15.83 14.92
C LEU A 131 -4.61 17.07 14.04
N GLU A 132 -5.74 17.69 13.72
CA GLU A 132 -5.77 18.93 12.93
C GLU A 132 -5.00 20.06 13.62
N ARG A 133 -5.23 20.24 14.91
CA ARG A 133 -4.51 21.27 15.70
C ARG A 133 -3.02 21.00 15.73
N ARG A 134 -2.62 19.74 15.83
CA ARG A 134 -1.19 19.36 15.81
C ARG A 134 -0.55 19.67 14.45
N VAL A 135 -1.23 19.35 13.36
CA VAL A 135 -0.75 19.66 12.01
C VAL A 135 -0.63 21.17 11.81
N MET A 136 -1.65 21.93 12.17
CA MET A 136 -1.62 23.40 12.08
C MET A 136 -0.48 23.99 12.89
N ARG A 137 -0.24 23.46 14.10
CA ARG A 137 0.86 23.93 14.95
C ARG A 137 2.22 23.72 14.30
N ILE A 138 2.41 22.57 13.65
CA ILE A 138 3.65 22.26 12.94
C ILE A 138 3.83 23.19 11.75
N GLU A 139 2.77 23.45 10.99
CA GLU A 139 2.81 24.37 9.85
C GLU A 139 3.14 25.81 10.28
N MET A 140 2.53 26.26 11.37
CA MET A 140 2.77 27.61 11.90
C MET A 140 4.19 27.79 12.43
N ASN A 141 4.84 26.72 12.89
CA ASN A 141 6.19 26.77 13.43
C ASN A 141 7.25 26.35 12.41
N ALA A 142 6.85 26.05 11.18
CA ALA A 142 7.80 25.77 10.10
C ALA A 142 8.58 27.04 9.73
N PRO A 143 9.91 26.96 9.55
CA PRO A 143 10.70 28.12 9.16
C PRO A 143 10.41 28.57 7.73
#